data_7fcab2a0dbc336ce14c16def2a838d5a
#
_entry.id   7fcab2a0dbc336ce14c16def2a838d5a
#
_cell.length_a   1.000
_cell.length_b   1.000
_cell.length_c   1.000
_cell.angle_alpha   90.00
_cell.angle_beta   90.00
_cell.angle_gamma   90.00
#
_symmetry.space_group_name_H-M   'P 1'
#
loop_
_entity.id
_entity.type
_entity.pdbx_description
1 polymer ?
#
loop_
_entity_poly.entity_id
_entity_poly.type
_entity_poly.pdbx_seq_one_letter_code
_entity_poly.pdbx_strand_id
1 'polypeptide(L)'
;MMGCYGDEYARTPVFDRLAAEGIRYTKAHSVAPVCSTSRSSIITGMYPSTLGTHHHRSNVGQPPAFVKMLPNLLGEAGYYTSNNAKKDYNIGGDRWHESSKKAHWRKRPYKGQPFFAVFNYDACHSGVTKTSEDVIVRQRLSRLQPEDFHDPARAPIPPYHPDVPEFRKAWSRYYDAVTQVDYQAGELIAQLKEDGLWEDTIVFVWADHGVGMPRGKHNAWEQGTHVPLIVRFPKKYQHLAPAKPGSAIDGLVTLMDLGPSVLALAGLETPRWMQGRPLLCQTGEGEIKFRDFLIGMRDRLDSRYEMVRSVRDQRFRYQRNYYPHLPFKPHEDFEFNAPVLQKWVALAREGKLTGPQAMMNLRFKPLEELYDSKNDPHHIHNVIDDPRYAGIVGKMRKRLRDWTLETRDLGLLDETEILQRAASHASHFELAQSIDNYERILETADLMVQGKAAVDELIARTKDADSAVRFWAAIGLVALRSDDAKVVPALQSAAKDKSISVRITAADGLFNLGRYEDGLPAIIAALNHPIPSARVRASCILDTQPTSANAKLQPVIPALKKAAAELNVKKIRGIPYGLNQPFLRAIKVITGEDTYYRW
;
A
#
# COMPACT_ATOMS: atom_id res chain seq x y z
N MET A 1 -3.03 13.11 13.90
CA MET A 1 -1.88 13.04 14.80
C MET A 1 -0.99 14.30 14.72
N MET A 2 -1.56 15.42 14.35
CA MET A 2 -0.94 16.74 14.36
C MET A 2 -1.96 17.77 14.87
N GLY A 3 -1.55 18.73 15.72
CA GLY A 3 -2.44 19.72 16.29
C GLY A 3 -3.15 20.57 15.24
N CYS A 4 -2.43 20.98 14.17
CA CYS A 4 -3.02 21.74 13.05
C CYS A 4 -4.13 21.03 12.27
N TYR A 5 -4.31 19.72 12.43
CA TYR A 5 -5.44 18.94 11.88
C TYR A 5 -6.52 18.66 12.93
N GLY A 6 -6.50 19.34 14.09
CA GLY A 6 -7.52 19.23 15.12
C GLY A 6 -7.32 18.10 16.13
N ASP A 7 -6.13 17.52 16.21
CA ASP A 7 -5.81 16.46 17.18
C ASP A 7 -5.27 17.07 18.49
N GLU A 8 -6.13 17.11 19.50
CA GLU A 8 -5.82 17.73 20.80
C GLU A 8 -4.81 16.91 21.64
N TYR A 9 -4.63 15.64 21.34
CA TYR A 9 -3.65 14.81 22.03
C TYR A 9 -2.24 14.96 21.42
N ALA A 10 -2.12 15.43 20.18
CA ALA A 10 -0.85 15.61 19.50
C ALA A 10 -0.04 16.80 20.06
N ARG A 11 1.29 16.67 20.05
CA ARG A 11 2.25 17.73 20.38
C ARG A 11 3.18 17.96 19.20
N THR A 12 2.80 18.90 18.32
CA THR A 12 3.49 19.16 17.05
C THR A 12 3.67 20.66 16.79
N PRO A 13 4.33 21.41 17.71
CA PRO A 13 4.40 22.86 17.64
C PRO A 13 5.10 23.40 16.38
N VAL A 14 6.04 22.66 15.80
CA VAL A 14 6.73 23.06 14.58
C VAL A 14 5.81 22.91 13.36
N PHE A 15 5.13 21.78 13.24
CA PHE A 15 4.19 21.56 12.14
C PHE A 15 2.97 22.46 12.24
N ASP A 16 2.49 22.74 13.46
CA ASP A 16 1.37 23.64 13.71
C ASP A 16 1.71 25.08 13.28
N ARG A 17 2.93 25.53 13.56
CA ARG A 17 3.43 26.84 13.08
C ARG A 17 3.60 26.85 11.56
N LEU A 18 4.17 25.77 10.96
CA LEU A 18 4.27 25.68 9.51
C LEU A 18 2.91 25.72 8.82
N ALA A 19 1.89 25.12 9.42
CA ALA A 19 0.52 25.18 8.91
C ALA A 19 -0.09 26.59 9.06
N ALA A 20 0.22 27.31 10.12
CA ALA A 20 -0.22 28.70 10.33
C ALA A 20 0.46 29.67 9.34
N GLU A 21 1.74 29.43 9.01
CA GLU A 21 2.51 30.21 8.03
C GLU A 21 2.31 29.73 6.58
N GLY A 22 1.70 28.57 6.39
CA GLY A 22 1.53 27.90 5.09
C GLY A 22 0.09 27.52 4.79
N ILE A 23 -0.08 26.50 3.99
CA ILE A 23 -1.36 25.95 3.55
C ILE A 23 -1.38 24.46 3.91
N ARG A 24 -2.46 24.00 4.54
CA ARG A 24 -2.67 22.57 4.78
C ARG A 24 -3.76 22.01 3.86
N TYR A 25 -3.54 20.82 3.33
CA TYR A 25 -4.53 20.08 2.56
C TYR A 25 -5.22 19.07 3.47
N THR A 26 -6.55 19.13 3.56
CA THR A 26 -7.32 18.30 4.50
C THR A 26 -7.66 16.91 3.95
N LYS A 27 -7.54 16.70 2.63
CA LYS A 27 -7.84 15.44 1.93
C LYS A 27 -6.69 15.00 1.02
N ALA A 28 -5.48 14.99 1.57
CA ALA A 28 -4.32 14.44 0.88
C ALA A 28 -4.19 12.94 1.13
N HIS A 29 -4.00 12.15 0.07
CA HIS A 29 -3.91 10.70 0.16
C HIS A 29 -2.70 10.15 -0.58
N SER A 30 -2.07 9.12 -0.01
CA SER A 30 -1.15 8.28 -0.76
C SER A 30 -1.90 7.35 -1.72
N VAL A 31 -1.29 7.02 -2.85
CA VAL A 31 -1.83 6.05 -3.80
C VAL A 31 -1.89 4.64 -3.21
N ALA A 32 -0.92 4.32 -2.33
CA ALA A 32 -0.83 3.01 -1.69
C ALA A 32 -0.47 3.14 -0.22
N PRO A 33 -0.97 2.24 0.68
CA PRO A 33 -0.74 2.29 2.11
C PRO A 33 0.61 1.67 2.52
N VAL A 34 1.64 1.80 1.68
CA VAL A 34 2.96 1.20 1.95
C VAL A 34 4.09 1.99 1.28
N CYS A 35 5.25 2.01 1.93
CA CYS A 35 6.38 2.88 1.59
C CYS A 35 6.78 2.80 0.11
N SER A 36 7.26 1.63 -0.36
CA SER A 36 7.94 1.57 -1.67
C SER A 36 6.99 1.86 -2.83
N THR A 37 5.75 1.40 -2.74
CA THR A 37 4.72 1.63 -3.76
C THR A 37 4.32 3.11 -3.79
N SER A 38 4.04 3.72 -2.62
CA SER A 38 3.74 5.14 -2.53
C SER A 38 4.90 6.01 -3.01
N ARG A 39 6.13 5.71 -2.54
CA ARG A 39 7.34 6.47 -2.94
C ARG A 39 7.66 6.36 -4.42
N SER A 40 7.39 5.20 -5.04
CA SER A 40 7.50 5.03 -6.49
C SER A 40 6.53 5.94 -7.24
N SER A 41 5.28 6.09 -6.77
CA SER A 41 4.32 7.00 -7.39
C SER A 41 4.70 8.48 -7.24
N ILE A 42 5.24 8.88 -6.08
CA ILE A 42 5.69 10.26 -5.82
C ILE A 42 6.84 10.64 -6.76
N ILE A 43 7.84 9.76 -6.89
CA ILE A 43 9.07 10.08 -7.62
C ILE A 43 8.90 10.04 -9.13
N THR A 44 7.92 9.26 -9.63
CA THR A 44 7.62 9.13 -11.07
C THR A 44 6.44 9.98 -11.54
N GLY A 45 5.56 10.40 -10.62
CA GLY A 45 4.28 11.04 -10.97
C GLY A 45 3.28 10.09 -11.65
N MET A 46 3.45 8.77 -11.54
CA MET A 46 2.63 7.75 -12.19
C MET A 46 2.01 6.76 -11.20
N TYR A 47 0.86 6.16 -11.57
CA TYR A 47 0.30 5.07 -10.80
C TYR A 47 1.26 3.87 -10.80
N PRO A 48 1.49 3.26 -9.62
CA PRO A 48 2.41 2.13 -9.51
C PRO A 48 2.04 0.95 -10.40
N SER A 49 0.76 0.69 -10.58
CA SER A 49 0.31 -0.43 -11.43
C SER A 49 0.48 -0.18 -12.93
N THR A 50 0.56 1.07 -13.38
CA THR A 50 0.91 1.42 -14.77
C THR A 50 2.36 1.05 -15.10
N LEU A 51 3.26 1.18 -14.11
CA LEU A 51 4.70 0.88 -14.25
C LEU A 51 5.09 -0.52 -13.76
N GLY A 52 4.15 -1.29 -13.20
CA GLY A 52 4.44 -2.58 -12.57
C GLY A 52 5.10 -2.45 -11.18
N THR A 53 5.13 -1.26 -10.57
CA THR A 53 5.75 -1.00 -9.26
C THR A 53 4.78 -1.17 -8.09
N HIS A 54 3.64 -1.81 -8.29
CA HIS A 54 2.53 -1.91 -7.34
C HIS A 54 2.76 -2.94 -6.21
N HIS A 55 3.60 -3.94 -6.42
CA HIS A 55 3.98 -4.87 -5.35
C HIS A 55 5.03 -4.27 -4.44
N HIS A 56 4.84 -4.40 -3.12
CA HIS A 56 5.79 -3.87 -2.13
C HIS A 56 7.18 -4.46 -2.33
N ARG A 57 8.18 -3.58 -2.50
CA ARG A 57 9.59 -3.92 -2.70
C ARG A 57 9.86 -4.87 -3.86
N SER A 58 9.00 -4.88 -4.87
CA SER A 58 9.35 -5.47 -6.15
C SER A 58 10.47 -4.67 -6.81
N ASN A 59 11.34 -5.35 -7.54
CA ASN A 59 12.35 -4.68 -8.36
C ASN A 59 12.00 -4.90 -9.84
N VAL A 60 11.36 -3.91 -10.45
CA VAL A 60 10.90 -3.98 -11.84
C VAL A 60 11.94 -3.54 -12.87
N GLY A 61 13.18 -3.30 -12.42
CA GLY A 61 14.27 -2.90 -13.31
C GLY A 61 14.29 -1.41 -13.61
N GLN A 62 14.52 -1.05 -14.87
CA GLN A 62 14.53 0.35 -15.33
C GLN A 62 13.14 0.77 -15.80
N PRO A 63 12.78 2.06 -15.66
CA PRO A 63 11.58 2.59 -16.26
C PRO A 63 11.69 2.59 -17.80
N PRO A 64 10.54 2.71 -18.52
CA PRO A 64 10.56 3.03 -19.93
C PRO A 64 11.46 4.25 -20.22
N ALA A 65 12.12 4.28 -21.35
CA ALA A 65 13.12 5.30 -21.68
C ALA A 65 12.60 6.75 -21.61
N PHE A 66 11.29 6.95 -21.84
CA PHE A 66 10.66 8.27 -21.76
C PHE A 66 10.36 8.71 -20.32
N VAL A 67 10.34 7.80 -19.34
CA VAL A 67 10.02 8.12 -17.94
C VAL A 67 11.29 8.54 -17.20
N LYS A 68 11.35 9.81 -16.82
CA LYS A 68 12.39 10.35 -15.96
C LYS A 68 11.84 10.64 -14.58
N MET A 69 12.59 10.31 -13.55
CA MET A 69 12.20 10.60 -12.17
C MET A 69 12.38 12.08 -11.83
N LEU A 70 11.64 12.57 -10.85
CA LEU A 70 11.70 13.98 -10.42
C LEU A 70 13.13 14.52 -10.19
N PRO A 71 14.04 13.82 -9.45
CA PRO A 71 15.40 14.34 -9.26
C PRO A 71 16.21 14.43 -10.56
N ASN A 72 15.91 13.60 -11.57
CA ASN A 72 16.57 13.66 -12.87
C ASN A 72 16.16 14.93 -13.62
N LEU A 73 14.83 15.20 -13.68
CA LEU A 73 14.28 16.39 -14.35
C LEU A 73 14.79 17.69 -13.71
N LEU A 74 14.81 17.74 -12.38
CA LEU A 74 15.32 18.88 -11.64
C LEU A 74 16.85 19.04 -11.81
N GLY A 75 17.61 17.93 -11.80
CA GLY A 75 19.04 17.95 -12.04
C GLY A 75 19.39 18.47 -13.44
N GLU A 76 18.66 18.04 -14.46
CA GLU A 76 18.79 18.54 -15.85
C GLU A 76 18.46 20.04 -15.96
N ALA A 77 17.59 20.54 -15.08
CA ALA A 77 17.26 21.97 -14.97
C ALA A 77 18.23 22.78 -14.08
N GLY A 78 19.33 22.18 -13.64
CA GLY A 78 20.40 22.86 -12.88
C GLY A 78 20.22 22.84 -11.35
N TYR A 79 19.20 22.18 -10.82
CA TYR A 79 19.01 22.04 -9.38
C TYR A 79 20.02 21.05 -8.78
N TYR A 80 20.59 21.37 -7.64
CA TYR A 80 21.22 20.36 -6.80
C TYR A 80 20.17 19.50 -6.11
N THR A 81 20.18 18.20 -6.35
CA THR A 81 19.18 17.27 -5.80
C THR A 81 19.79 16.38 -4.72
N SER A 82 19.21 16.37 -3.53
CA SER A 82 19.70 15.57 -2.40
C SER A 82 18.58 14.82 -1.68
N ASN A 83 18.88 13.57 -1.24
CA ASN A 83 17.93 12.72 -0.52
C ASN A 83 18.58 12.13 0.74
N ASN A 84 18.09 12.52 1.90
CA ASN A 84 18.52 12.02 3.21
C ASN A 84 17.40 11.15 3.84
N ALA A 85 17.50 9.83 3.85
CA ALA A 85 18.41 8.89 3.17
C ALA A 85 17.59 7.76 2.54
N LYS A 86 16.26 7.74 2.74
CA LYS A 86 15.42 6.64 2.31
C LYS A 86 14.91 6.88 0.87
N LYS A 87 15.26 5.99 -0.06
CA LYS A 87 14.67 5.92 -1.40
C LYS A 87 13.45 5.00 -1.39
N ASP A 88 13.70 3.72 -1.20
CA ASP A 88 12.68 2.65 -1.15
C ASP A 88 11.77 2.68 -2.40
N TYR A 89 12.37 2.83 -3.60
CA TYR A 89 11.66 2.80 -4.88
C TYR A 89 11.67 1.38 -5.45
N ASN A 90 10.55 0.96 -6.04
CA ASN A 90 10.42 -0.34 -6.70
C ASN A 90 11.04 -0.37 -8.11
N ILE A 91 11.60 0.72 -8.56
CA ILE A 91 12.13 0.93 -9.91
C ILE A 91 13.45 1.68 -9.83
N GLY A 92 14.38 1.35 -10.72
CA GLY A 92 15.67 2.03 -10.84
C GLY A 92 15.61 3.32 -11.66
N GLY A 93 16.77 3.92 -11.94
CA GLY A 93 16.91 5.08 -12.83
C GLY A 93 16.91 6.45 -12.13
N ASP A 94 16.80 6.50 -10.80
CA ASP A 94 16.91 7.75 -10.04
C ASP A 94 18.35 8.29 -10.04
N ARG A 95 18.50 9.59 -10.31
CA ARG A 95 19.79 10.30 -10.36
C ARG A 95 19.77 11.48 -9.39
N TRP A 96 19.99 11.18 -8.10
CA TRP A 96 20.27 12.20 -7.10
C TRP A 96 21.74 12.62 -7.18
N HIS A 97 22.04 13.91 -7.01
CA HIS A 97 23.43 14.36 -6.86
C HIS A 97 24.04 13.75 -5.59
N GLU A 98 23.24 13.64 -4.51
CA GLU A 98 23.60 12.91 -3.32
C GLU A 98 22.40 12.19 -2.71
N SER A 99 22.55 10.90 -2.37
CA SER A 99 21.55 10.14 -1.60
C SER A 99 22.25 9.34 -0.52
N SER A 100 22.26 9.87 0.69
CA SER A 100 22.91 9.30 1.87
C SER A 100 22.35 9.89 3.17
N LYS A 101 22.67 9.31 4.33
CA LYS A 101 22.35 9.91 5.64
C LYS A 101 23.03 11.28 5.88
N LYS A 102 23.98 11.66 5.01
CA LYS A 102 24.69 12.94 5.08
C LYS A 102 24.29 13.89 3.93
N ALA A 103 23.32 13.49 3.09
CA ALA A 103 22.85 14.31 1.99
C ALA A 103 22.19 15.60 2.52
N HIS A 104 22.59 16.73 1.95
CA HIS A 104 22.18 18.03 2.46
C HIS A 104 22.35 19.11 1.39
N TRP A 105 21.51 20.17 1.38
CA TRP A 105 21.63 21.31 0.46
C TRP A 105 22.96 22.09 0.64
N ARG A 106 23.59 22.06 1.84
CA ARG A 106 24.88 22.71 2.13
C ARG A 106 26.04 22.16 1.29
N LYS A 107 25.85 20.99 0.63
CA LYS A 107 26.85 20.38 -0.25
C LYS A 107 26.72 20.81 -1.71
N ARG A 108 25.85 21.80 -2.00
CA ARG A 108 25.79 22.39 -3.34
C ARG A 108 27.17 22.88 -3.77
N PRO A 109 27.55 22.71 -5.04
CA PRO A 109 28.84 23.23 -5.58
C PRO A 109 29.05 24.73 -5.34
N TYR A 110 27.96 25.53 -5.37
CA TYR A 110 28.02 26.97 -5.11
C TYR A 110 26.73 27.46 -4.43
N LYS A 111 26.85 28.55 -3.63
CA LYS A 111 25.74 29.05 -2.78
C LYS A 111 24.48 29.46 -3.55
N GLY A 112 24.62 29.98 -4.77
CA GLY A 112 23.49 30.42 -5.61
C GLY A 112 22.77 29.29 -6.37
N GLN A 113 23.27 28.05 -6.32
CA GLN A 113 22.60 26.95 -7.01
C GLN A 113 21.27 26.63 -6.36
N PRO A 114 20.15 26.58 -7.14
CA PRO A 114 18.88 26.11 -6.60
C PRO A 114 18.97 24.66 -6.15
N PHE A 115 18.15 24.27 -5.17
CA PHE A 115 18.20 22.91 -4.66
C PHE A 115 16.80 22.32 -4.47
N PHE A 116 16.75 20.99 -4.57
CA PHE A 116 15.65 20.14 -4.16
C PHE A 116 16.19 19.13 -3.14
N ALA A 117 15.79 19.26 -1.89
CA ALA A 117 16.30 18.44 -0.79
C ALA A 117 15.16 17.72 -0.08
N VAL A 118 15.25 16.39 0.00
CA VAL A 118 14.30 15.55 0.70
C VAL A 118 14.93 14.97 1.96
N PHE A 119 14.28 15.16 3.11
CA PHE A 119 14.68 14.59 4.40
C PHE A 119 13.64 13.59 4.85
N ASN A 120 14.10 12.40 5.22
CA ASN A 120 13.24 11.28 5.62
C ASN A 120 13.49 10.95 7.09
N TYR A 121 12.47 11.06 7.91
CA TYR A 121 12.51 10.72 9.33
C TYR A 121 11.85 9.37 9.57
N ASP A 122 12.52 8.48 10.31
CA ASP A 122 12.06 7.12 10.58
C ASP A 122 11.60 6.89 12.03
N ALA A 123 11.64 7.93 12.89
CA ALA A 123 11.22 7.80 14.27
C ALA A 123 9.77 7.29 14.38
N CYS A 124 8.84 7.82 13.57
CA CYS A 124 7.44 7.39 13.54
C CYS A 124 7.16 6.19 12.60
N HIS A 125 8.20 5.51 12.09
CA HIS A 125 7.99 4.27 11.33
C HIS A 125 7.39 3.17 12.24
N SER A 126 6.58 2.26 11.68
CA SER A 126 5.86 1.21 12.40
C SER A 126 6.72 0.37 13.36
N GLY A 127 8.04 0.37 13.21
CA GLY A 127 8.97 -0.24 14.17
C GLY A 127 8.92 0.35 15.58
N VAL A 128 8.37 1.56 15.78
CA VAL A 128 8.23 2.17 17.12
C VAL A 128 7.34 1.34 18.05
N THR A 129 6.37 0.64 17.51
CA THR A 129 5.46 -0.24 18.29
C THR A 129 6.01 -1.66 18.51
N LYS A 130 7.19 -1.99 17.96
CA LYS A 130 7.80 -3.32 17.97
C LYS A 130 9.08 -3.39 18.79
N THR A 131 9.72 -2.25 19.05
CA THR A 131 11.02 -2.15 19.72
C THR A 131 10.83 -2.05 21.25
N SER A 132 11.79 -2.59 22.01
CA SER A 132 11.79 -2.45 23.47
C SER A 132 11.88 -0.97 23.88
N GLU A 133 11.37 -0.64 25.07
CA GLU A 133 11.29 0.73 25.55
C GLU A 133 12.64 1.44 25.59
N ASP A 134 13.67 0.77 26.12
CA ASP A 134 15.02 1.33 26.21
C ASP A 134 15.64 1.66 24.86
N VAL A 135 15.42 0.80 23.86
CA VAL A 135 15.91 1.02 22.51
C VAL A 135 15.15 2.16 21.84
N ILE A 136 13.82 2.23 22.03
CA ILE A 136 12.99 3.33 21.50
C ILE A 136 13.48 4.66 22.04
N VAL A 137 13.57 4.80 23.37
CA VAL A 137 13.96 6.07 24.02
C VAL A 137 15.36 6.48 23.57
N ARG A 138 16.34 5.58 23.62
CA ARG A 138 17.74 5.92 23.29
C ARG A 138 17.96 6.22 21.81
N GLN A 139 17.33 5.48 20.92
CA GLN A 139 17.62 5.55 19.48
C GLN A 139 16.63 6.40 18.68
N ARG A 140 15.37 6.42 19.08
CA ARG A 140 14.31 7.04 18.28
C ARG A 140 13.71 8.29 18.90
N LEU A 141 13.64 8.38 20.22
CA LEU A 141 12.98 9.47 20.95
C LEU A 141 13.97 10.37 21.70
N SER A 142 15.20 10.49 21.21
CA SER A 142 16.32 11.15 21.89
C SER A 142 16.20 12.68 22.01
N ARG A 143 15.23 13.33 21.34
CA ARG A 143 14.97 14.76 21.46
C ARG A 143 13.92 15.10 22.51
N LEU A 144 13.13 14.10 22.93
CA LEU A 144 12.05 14.31 23.87
C LEU A 144 12.57 14.47 25.29
N GLN A 145 11.98 15.43 25.99
CA GLN A 145 12.13 15.61 27.43
C GLN A 145 11.00 14.85 28.17
N PRO A 146 11.09 14.60 29.49
CA PRO A 146 10.05 13.89 30.24
C PRO A 146 8.63 14.43 30.04
N GLU A 147 8.48 15.74 29.93
CA GLU A 147 7.21 16.45 29.72
C GLU A 147 6.63 16.27 28.31
N ASP A 148 7.43 15.85 27.34
CA ASP A 148 6.99 15.65 25.97
C ASP A 148 6.25 14.31 25.78
N PHE A 149 6.45 13.37 26.69
CA PHE A 149 5.84 12.05 26.58
C PHE A 149 4.33 12.10 26.83
N HIS A 150 3.58 11.40 26.02
CA HIS A 150 2.13 11.32 26.09
C HIS A 150 1.67 10.32 27.14
N ASP A 151 0.67 10.68 27.94
CA ASP A 151 0.05 9.80 28.94
C ASP A 151 -0.78 8.70 28.25
N PRO A 152 -0.41 7.40 28.37
CA PRO A 152 -1.17 6.31 27.78
C PRO A 152 -2.64 6.25 28.22
N ALA A 153 -2.96 6.71 29.44
CA ALA A 153 -4.33 6.70 29.95
C ALA A 153 -5.27 7.63 29.13
N ARG A 154 -4.70 8.64 28.49
CA ARG A 154 -5.42 9.63 27.66
C ARG A 154 -5.36 9.32 26.17
N ALA A 155 -4.66 8.25 25.74
CA ALA A 155 -4.50 7.94 24.33
C ALA A 155 -5.86 7.74 23.63
N PRO A 156 -6.11 8.42 22.49
CA PRO A 156 -7.35 8.27 21.73
C PRO A 156 -7.37 6.92 21.01
N ILE A 157 -8.21 6.00 21.49
CA ILE A 157 -8.36 4.65 20.91
C ILE A 157 -9.47 4.67 19.87
N PRO A 158 -9.17 4.41 18.58
CA PRO A 158 -10.19 4.30 17.54
C PRO A 158 -11.14 3.11 17.83
N PRO A 159 -12.42 3.19 17.43
CA PRO A 159 -13.43 2.17 17.78
C PRO A 159 -13.12 0.77 17.21
N TYR A 160 -12.26 0.67 16.23
CA TYR A 160 -11.82 -0.61 15.64
C TYR A 160 -10.63 -1.24 16.39
N HIS A 161 -10.05 -0.58 17.39
CA HIS A 161 -9.03 -1.16 18.25
C HIS A 161 -9.63 -1.52 19.62
N PRO A 162 -9.22 -2.63 20.25
CA PRO A 162 -9.61 -2.92 21.62
C PRO A 162 -8.94 -1.92 22.56
N ASP A 163 -9.74 -1.40 23.50
CA ASP A 163 -9.26 -0.48 24.51
C ASP A 163 -8.64 -1.25 25.69
N VAL A 164 -7.36 -1.60 25.51
CA VAL A 164 -6.56 -2.31 26.49
C VAL A 164 -5.19 -1.63 26.66
N PRO A 165 -4.49 -1.86 27.81
CA PRO A 165 -3.23 -1.15 28.10
C PRO A 165 -2.19 -1.23 26.98
N GLU A 166 -2.09 -2.35 26.28
CA GLU A 166 -1.14 -2.55 25.18
C GLU A 166 -1.41 -1.61 24.00
N PHE A 167 -2.68 -1.38 23.65
CA PHE A 167 -3.05 -0.43 22.59
C PHE A 167 -2.87 1.00 23.04
N ARG A 168 -3.25 1.35 24.28
CA ARG A 168 -3.02 2.69 24.84
C ARG A 168 -1.54 3.05 24.84
N LYS A 169 -0.69 2.14 25.30
CA LYS A 169 0.78 2.31 25.29
C LYS A 169 1.33 2.44 23.87
N ALA A 170 0.85 1.66 22.90
CA ALA A 170 1.32 1.73 21.52
C ALA A 170 0.91 3.05 20.85
N TRP A 171 -0.31 3.53 21.10
CA TRP A 171 -0.77 4.84 20.58
C TRP A 171 0.04 5.98 21.19
N SER A 172 0.20 6.06 22.53
CA SER A 172 1.00 7.11 23.15
C SER A 172 2.42 7.17 22.59
N ARG A 173 3.09 6.02 22.44
CA ARG A 173 4.41 5.92 21.81
C ARG A 173 4.45 6.39 20.37
N TYR A 174 3.37 6.14 19.63
CA TYR A 174 3.31 6.60 18.24
C TYR A 174 3.19 8.12 18.18
N TYR A 175 2.45 8.73 19.10
CA TYR A 175 2.39 10.20 19.24
C TYR A 175 3.75 10.77 19.69
N ASP A 176 4.43 10.15 20.65
CA ASP A 176 5.79 10.53 21.05
C ASP A 176 6.74 10.53 19.83
N ALA A 177 6.63 9.52 18.98
CA ALA A 177 7.44 9.42 17.77
C ALA A 177 7.10 10.50 16.73
N VAL A 178 5.85 10.96 16.65
CA VAL A 178 5.46 12.10 15.80
C VAL A 178 6.03 13.41 16.37
N THR A 179 5.98 13.61 17.69
CA THR A 179 6.62 14.77 18.38
C THR A 179 8.14 14.79 18.13
N GLN A 180 8.80 13.64 18.18
CA GLN A 180 10.21 13.51 17.82
C GLN A 180 10.50 13.98 16.39
N VAL A 181 9.66 13.61 15.43
CA VAL A 181 9.79 14.03 14.01
C VAL A 181 9.53 15.54 13.89
N ASP A 182 8.58 16.09 14.63
CA ASP A 182 8.31 17.53 14.70
C ASP A 182 9.55 18.32 15.14
N TYR A 183 10.22 17.87 16.20
CA TYR A 183 11.45 18.51 16.69
C TYR A 183 12.61 18.39 15.69
N GLN A 184 12.78 17.22 15.05
CA GLN A 184 13.78 17.03 14.00
C GLN A 184 13.53 17.96 12.79
N ALA A 185 12.27 18.18 12.43
CA ALA A 185 11.91 19.16 11.40
C ALA A 185 12.26 20.60 11.85
N GLY A 186 12.05 20.91 13.14
CA GLY A 186 12.45 22.20 13.74
C GLY A 186 13.95 22.46 13.65
N GLU A 187 14.78 21.44 13.94
CA GLU A 187 16.24 21.50 13.78
C GLU A 187 16.64 21.83 12.33
N LEU A 188 15.98 21.21 11.36
CA LEU A 188 16.25 21.43 9.94
C LEU A 188 15.83 22.84 9.48
N ILE A 189 14.69 23.33 9.97
CA ILE A 189 14.24 24.71 9.73
C ILE A 189 15.20 25.73 10.32
N ALA A 190 15.73 25.47 11.52
CA ALA A 190 16.76 26.32 12.12
C ALA A 190 18.00 26.43 11.22
N GLN A 191 18.46 25.34 10.62
CA GLN A 191 19.56 25.33 9.68
C GLN A 191 19.27 26.13 8.39
N LEU A 192 18.01 26.09 7.87
CA LEU A 192 17.63 26.95 6.74
C LEU A 192 17.70 28.44 7.11
N LYS A 193 17.32 28.79 8.33
CA LYS A 193 17.40 30.17 8.84
C LYS A 193 18.84 30.62 9.04
N GLU A 194 19.69 29.79 9.63
CA GLU A 194 21.14 30.04 9.77
C GLU A 194 21.82 30.29 8.41
N ASP A 195 21.44 29.53 7.39
CA ASP A 195 21.98 29.66 6.04
C ASP A 195 21.41 30.86 5.27
N GLY A 196 20.45 31.61 5.86
CA GLY A 196 19.75 32.72 5.20
C GLY A 196 18.80 32.29 4.08
N LEU A 197 18.39 31.02 4.06
CA LEU A 197 17.60 30.42 2.96
C LEU A 197 16.10 30.31 3.28
N TRP A 198 15.68 30.67 4.47
CA TRP A 198 14.27 30.51 4.92
C TRP A 198 13.26 31.26 4.03
N GLU A 199 13.61 32.49 3.60
CA GLU A 199 12.74 33.29 2.74
C GLU A 199 12.93 33.01 1.25
N ASP A 200 13.81 32.09 0.91
CA ASP A 200 14.05 31.61 -0.47
C ASP A 200 13.65 30.15 -0.68
N THR A 201 13.07 29.50 0.34
CA THR A 201 12.73 28.06 0.28
C THR A 201 11.25 27.81 0.51
N ILE A 202 10.62 27.12 -0.44
CA ILE A 202 9.27 26.55 -0.28
C ILE A 202 9.44 25.21 0.46
N VAL A 203 8.67 25.03 1.55
CA VAL A 203 8.80 23.85 2.41
C VAL A 203 7.55 22.99 2.33
N PHE A 204 7.74 21.72 2.02
CA PHE A 204 6.68 20.69 2.01
C PHE A 204 6.85 19.75 3.20
N VAL A 205 5.75 19.43 3.89
CA VAL A 205 5.67 18.39 4.92
C VAL A 205 4.60 17.38 4.52
N TRP A 206 4.97 16.10 4.43
CA TRP A 206 4.01 15.02 4.15
C TRP A 206 4.48 13.70 4.79
N ALA A 207 3.57 12.73 4.90
CA ALA A 207 3.92 11.33 5.19
C ALA A 207 3.71 10.48 3.94
N ASP A 208 4.56 9.46 3.71
CA ASP A 208 4.48 8.62 2.51
C ASP A 208 3.26 7.68 2.49
N HIS A 209 2.68 7.39 3.64
CA HIS A 209 1.40 6.69 3.82
C HIS A 209 0.87 6.95 5.24
N GLY A 210 -0.32 6.40 5.57
CA GLY A 210 -0.96 6.58 6.86
C GLY A 210 -0.26 5.89 8.03
N VAL A 211 -0.91 5.93 9.19
CA VAL A 211 -0.37 5.53 10.49
C VAL A 211 0.18 4.10 10.55
N GLY A 212 1.32 3.92 11.22
CA GLY A 212 1.99 2.62 11.38
C GLY A 212 1.36 1.67 12.40
N MET A 213 0.08 1.86 12.74
CA MET A 213 -0.71 1.00 13.63
C MET A 213 -1.53 -0.02 12.84
N PRO A 214 -2.00 -1.13 13.46
CA PRO A 214 -2.91 -2.07 12.81
C PRO A 214 -4.11 -1.36 12.19
N ARG A 215 -4.55 -1.82 11.02
CA ARG A 215 -5.57 -1.19 10.15
C ARG A 215 -5.14 0.13 9.47
N GLY A 216 -4.01 0.72 9.82
CA GLY A 216 -3.39 1.83 9.11
C GLY A 216 -2.51 1.34 7.95
N LYS A 217 -1.18 1.45 8.10
CA LYS A 217 -0.22 0.91 7.13
C LYS A 217 -0.61 -0.49 6.65
N HIS A 218 -0.38 -0.76 5.37
CA HIS A 218 -0.75 -2.01 4.67
C HIS A 218 -2.24 -2.18 4.37
N ASN A 219 -3.12 -1.26 4.76
CA ASN A 219 -4.56 -1.38 4.51
C ASN A 219 -5.06 -0.19 3.68
N ALA A 220 -5.92 -0.46 2.69
CA ALA A 220 -6.36 0.54 1.72
C ALA A 220 -7.51 1.45 2.22
N TRP A 221 -7.81 1.43 3.52
CA TRP A 221 -8.77 2.35 4.13
C TRP A 221 -8.20 3.75 4.35
N GLU A 222 -9.02 4.67 4.84
CA GLU A 222 -8.64 6.05 5.13
C GLU A 222 -7.38 6.09 6.02
N GLN A 223 -7.33 5.27 7.08
CA GLN A 223 -6.22 5.23 8.04
C GLN A 223 -4.87 4.84 7.43
N GLY A 224 -4.89 4.11 6.32
CA GLY A 224 -3.67 3.69 5.62
C GLY A 224 -3.22 4.64 4.52
N THR A 225 -4.12 5.49 4.02
CA THR A 225 -3.85 6.33 2.85
C THR A 225 -3.98 7.83 3.10
N HIS A 226 -4.81 8.27 4.05
CA HIS A 226 -4.96 9.69 4.39
C HIS A 226 -3.71 10.17 5.13
N VAL A 227 -3.09 11.24 4.63
CA VAL A 227 -1.80 11.75 5.11
C VAL A 227 -1.83 13.26 5.30
N PRO A 228 -1.01 13.83 6.19
CA PRO A 228 -0.82 15.26 6.23
C PRO A 228 -0.12 15.73 4.96
N LEU A 229 -0.47 16.94 4.53
CA LEU A 229 0.26 17.69 3.52
C LEU A 229 0.18 19.18 3.87
N ILE A 230 1.33 19.77 4.20
CA ILE A 230 1.49 21.19 4.51
C ILE A 230 2.51 21.77 3.56
N VAL A 231 2.21 22.94 2.98
CA VAL A 231 3.13 23.65 2.09
C VAL A 231 3.28 25.10 2.57
N ARG A 232 4.48 25.48 2.98
CA ARG A 232 4.82 26.86 3.34
C ARG A 232 5.47 27.56 2.16
N PHE A 233 4.88 28.67 1.74
CA PHE A 233 5.44 29.59 0.74
C PHE A 233 6.04 30.80 1.45
N PRO A 234 7.32 31.13 1.25
CA PRO A 234 7.87 32.38 1.74
C PRO A 234 7.25 33.57 0.98
N LYS A 235 7.34 34.77 1.56
CA LYS A 235 6.74 35.98 1.00
C LYS A 235 7.10 36.20 -0.48
N LYS A 236 8.33 35.92 -0.85
CA LYS A 236 8.86 36.00 -2.23
C LYS A 236 8.05 35.16 -3.23
N TYR A 237 7.57 34.00 -2.83
CA TYR A 237 6.85 33.03 -3.68
C TYR A 237 5.36 32.92 -3.33
N GLN A 238 4.82 33.86 -2.53
CA GLN A 238 3.42 33.83 -2.12
C GLN A 238 2.45 33.94 -3.31
N HIS A 239 2.87 34.58 -4.39
CA HIS A 239 2.09 34.69 -5.64
C HIS A 239 1.88 33.32 -6.34
N LEU A 240 2.67 32.29 -6.01
CA LEU A 240 2.52 30.91 -6.51
C LEU A 240 1.61 30.07 -5.60
N ALA A 241 1.27 30.58 -4.43
CA ALA A 241 0.48 29.85 -3.44
C ALA A 241 -1.00 29.79 -3.87
N PRO A 242 -1.67 28.63 -3.71
CA PRO A 242 -3.08 28.47 -4.08
C PRO A 242 -4.06 29.17 -3.13
N ALA A 243 -3.60 29.60 -1.95
CA ALA A 243 -4.40 30.29 -0.94
C ALA A 243 -3.52 31.13 -0.01
N LYS A 244 -4.13 31.92 0.86
CA LYS A 244 -3.41 32.71 1.87
C LYS A 244 -2.79 31.80 2.94
N PRO A 245 -1.68 32.23 3.59
CA PRO A 245 -1.15 31.53 4.77
C PRO A 245 -2.22 31.26 5.83
N GLY A 246 -2.13 30.13 6.50
CA GLY A 246 -3.10 29.66 7.48
C GLY A 246 -4.36 28.98 6.89
N SER A 247 -4.53 28.99 5.57
CA SER A 247 -5.69 28.39 4.93
C SER A 247 -5.67 26.85 4.97
N ALA A 248 -6.88 26.27 5.01
CA ALA A 248 -7.12 24.85 4.79
C ALA A 248 -7.80 24.65 3.43
N ILE A 249 -7.24 23.79 2.59
CA ILE A 249 -7.80 23.41 1.29
C ILE A 249 -8.45 22.04 1.40
N ASP A 250 -9.75 21.96 1.12
CA ASP A 250 -10.56 20.73 1.20
C ASP A 250 -10.70 20.04 -0.17
N GLY A 251 -9.71 20.16 -1.03
CA GLY A 251 -9.65 19.49 -2.33
C GLY A 251 -9.04 18.09 -2.24
N LEU A 252 -9.48 17.19 -3.11
CA LEU A 252 -8.90 15.85 -3.24
C LEU A 252 -7.51 15.92 -3.88
N VAL A 253 -6.51 15.48 -3.14
CA VAL A 253 -5.09 15.50 -3.53
C VAL A 253 -4.46 14.12 -3.36
N THR A 254 -3.65 13.70 -4.31
CA THR A 254 -2.81 12.51 -4.16
C THR A 254 -1.34 12.91 -4.06
N LEU A 255 -0.54 12.16 -3.29
CA LEU A 255 0.92 12.41 -3.21
C LEU A 255 1.64 12.29 -4.57
N MET A 256 1.03 11.62 -5.53
CA MET A 256 1.52 11.57 -6.92
C MET A 256 1.53 12.98 -7.57
N ASP A 257 0.73 13.92 -7.06
CA ASP A 257 0.65 15.30 -7.52
C ASP A 257 1.85 16.16 -7.06
N LEU A 258 2.67 15.67 -6.11
CA LEU A 258 3.85 16.39 -5.62
C LEU A 258 4.91 16.58 -6.72
N GLY A 259 5.19 15.56 -7.52
CA GLY A 259 6.16 15.66 -8.62
C GLY A 259 5.83 16.79 -9.61
N PRO A 260 4.63 16.76 -10.24
CA PRO A 260 4.16 17.85 -11.10
C PRO A 260 4.15 19.22 -10.42
N SER A 261 3.79 19.28 -9.13
CA SER A 261 3.78 20.55 -8.37
C SER A 261 5.18 21.14 -8.21
N VAL A 262 6.16 20.32 -7.88
CA VAL A 262 7.56 20.74 -7.74
C VAL A 262 8.12 21.19 -9.10
N LEU A 263 7.80 20.49 -10.19
CA LEU A 263 8.21 20.92 -11.54
C LEU A 263 7.61 22.27 -11.91
N ALA A 264 6.31 22.47 -11.66
CA ALA A 264 5.64 23.74 -11.93
C ALA A 264 6.26 24.90 -11.13
N LEU A 265 6.59 24.66 -9.83
CA LEU A 265 7.30 25.65 -9.00
C LEU A 265 8.73 25.95 -9.50
N ALA A 266 9.38 24.99 -10.14
CA ALA A 266 10.69 25.17 -10.77
C ALA A 266 10.59 25.83 -12.17
N GLY A 267 9.39 26.20 -12.63
CA GLY A 267 9.17 26.74 -13.97
C GLY A 267 9.27 25.72 -15.11
N LEU A 268 9.14 24.43 -14.77
CA LEU A 268 9.26 23.34 -15.73
C LEU A 268 7.86 22.80 -16.10
N GLU A 269 7.73 22.40 -17.37
CA GLU A 269 6.51 21.74 -17.83
C GLU A 269 6.35 20.34 -17.18
N THR A 270 5.11 20.00 -16.85
CA THR A 270 4.76 18.65 -16.42
C THR A 270 4.83 17.70 -17.63
N PRO A 271 5.69 16.68 -17.61
CA PRO A 271 5.75 15.71 -18.69
C PRO A 271 4.42 15.00 -18.93
N ARG A 272 4.08 14.74 -20.19
CA ARG A 272 2.78 14.13 -20.58
C ARG A 272 2.52 12.74 -20.01
N TRP A 273 3.57 12.01 -19.66
CA TRP A 273 3.42 10.67 -19.05
C TRP A 273 3.05 10.73 -17.57
N MET A 274 3.25 11.88 -16.88
CA MET A 274 2.86 12.01 -15.49
C MET A 274 1.33 12.01 -15.37
N GLN A 275 0.80 11.13 -14.53
CA GLN A 275 -0.62 11.02 -14.22
C GLN A 275 -1.02 11.90 -13.02
N GLY A 276 -0.01 12.39 -12.28
CA GLY A 276 -0.12 13.45 -11.29
C GLY A 276 -0.51 14.80 -11.95
N ARG A 277 -1.06 15.73 -11.15
CA ARG A 277 -1.44 17.09 -11.57
C ARG A 277 -0.85 18.13 -10.63
N PRO A 278 -0.38 19.28 -11.10
CA PRO A 278 0.08 20.34 -10.22
C PRO A 278 -1.02 20.80 -9.26
N LEU A 279 -0.65 21.03 -7.99
CA LEU A 279 -1.52 21.55 -6.93
C LEU A 279 -1.48 23.08 -6.81
N LEU A 280 -0.92 23.76 -7.81
CA LEU A 280 -0.54 25.16 -7.78
C LEU A 280 -1.00 25.85 -9.04
N CYS A 281 -1.34 27.14 -8.94
CA CYS A 281 -1.60 27.98 -10.09
C CYS A 281 -0.30 28.25 -10.85
N GLN A 282 -0.20 27.84 -12.10
CA GLN A 282 1.00 28.05 -12.92
C GLN A 282 1.27 29.53 -13.26
N THR A 283 0.27 30.39 -13.14
CA THR A 283 0.35 31.79 -13.63
C THR A 283 -0.29 32.84 -12.71
N GLY A 284 -0.63 32.50 -11.47
CA GLY A 284 -1.27 33.46 -10.55
C GLY A 284 -2.74 33.81 -10.88
N GLU A 285 -3.23 33.42 -12.04
CA GLU A 285 -4.60 33.67 -12.51
C GLU A 285 -5.24 32.34 -12.93
N GLY A 286 -5.70 31.56 -11.99
CA GLY A 286 -6.42 30.32 -12.31
C GLY A 286 -6.86 29.55 -11.08
N GLU A 287 -8.08 29.05 -11.14
CA GLU A 287 -8.61 28.16 -10.11
C GLU A 287 -7.93 26.78 -10.21
N ILE A 288 -7.42 26.25 -9.08
CA ILE A 288 -6.90 24.89 -9.04
C ILE A 288 -8.04 23.93 -9.29
N LYS A 289 -7.93 23.15 -10.35
CA LYS A 289 -8.89 22.09 -10.65
C LYS A 289 -8.53 20.83 -9.87
N PHE A 290 -9.11 20.67 -8.69
CA PHE A 290 -8.99 19.45 -7.91
C PHE A 290 -9.60 18.24 -8.64
N ARG A 291 -9.24 17.05 -8.19
CA ARG A 291 -9.78 15.80 -8.72
C ARG A 291 -11.19 15.56 -8.19
N ASP A 292 -12.07 14.99 -9.02
CA ASP A 292 -13.37 14.49 -8.57
C ASP A 292 -13.22 13.19 -7.79
N PHE A 293 -12.17 12.41 -8.11
CA PHE A 293 -11.88 11.11 -7.51
C PHE A 293 -10.38 10.89 -7.30
N LEU A 294 -10.05 10.19 -6.23
CA LEU A 294 -8.75 9.58 -6.02
C LEU A 294 -8.85 8.07 -6.19
N ILE A 295 -7.80 7.47 -6.73
CA ILE A 295 -7.66 6.02 -6.81
C ILE A 295 -6.60 5.58 -5.81
N GLY A 296 -6.95 4.60 -4.99
CA GLY A 296 -6.03 3.93 -4.09
C GLY A 296 -5.87 2.46 -4.46
N MET A 297 -4.70 1.90 -4.16
CA MET A 297 -4.40 0.52 -4.48
C MET A 297 -3.63 -0.17 -3.35
N ARG A 298 -3.82 -1.48 -3.26
CA ARG A 298 -3.02 -2.38 -2.46
C ARG A 298 -2.83 -3.68 -3.24
N ASP A 299 -1.61 -4.13 -3.34
CA ASP A 299 -1.25 -5.39 -3.98
C ASP A 299 -0.41 -6.24 -3.02
N ARG A 300 0.47 -7.13 -3.49
CA ARG A 300 1.31 -7.94 -2.61
C ARG A 300 2.11 -7.05 -1.64
N LEU A 301 2.00 -7.38 -0.37
CA LEU A 301 2.77 -6.77 0.71
C LEU A 301 3.69 -7.83 1.32
N ASP A 302 5.00 -7.59 1.24
CA ASP A 302 6.02 -8.57 1.59
C ASP A 302 5.70 -9.96 0.98
N SER A 303 5.35 -10.96 1.76
CA SER A 303 4.98 -12.28 1.27
C SER A 303 3.48 -12.47 1.02
N ARG A 304 2.61 -11.49 1.33
CA ARG A 304 1.16 -11.66 1.29
C ARG A 304 0.54 -11.08 0.04
N TYR A 305 -0.04 -11.97 -0.76
CA TYR A 305 -0.77 -11.60 -1.97
C TYR A 305 -2.13 -11.00 -1.62
N GLU A 306 -2.44 -9.91 -2.30
CA GLU A 306 -3.68 -9.18 -2.19
C GLU A 306 -3.87 -8.36 -3.47
N MET A 307 -5.08 -8.00 -3.80
CA MET A 307 -5.39 -6.95 -4.74
C MET A 307 -6.63 -6.20 -4.27
N VAL A 308 -6.44 -4.93 -3.97
CA VAL A 308 -7.51 -4.01 -3.60
C VAL A 308 -7.40 -2.77 -4.45
N ARG A 309 -8.53 -2.26 -4.92
CA ARG A 309 -8.64 -0.95 -5.56
C ARG A 309 -9.72 -0.13 -4.89
N SER A 310 -9.48 1.14 -4.70
CA SER A 310 -10.46 2.05 -4.11
C SER A 310 -10.67 3.29 -4.93
N VAL A 311 -11.89 3.81 -4.92
CA VAL A 311 -12.28 5.11 -5.47
C VAL A 311 -12.78 5.98 -4.33
N ARG A 312 -12.23 7.18 -4.17
CA ARG A 312 -12.56 8.15 -3.14
C ARG A 312 -13.03 9.44 -3.79
N ASP A 313 -14.28 9.86 -3.57
CA ASP A 313 -14.76 11.20 -3.90
C ASP A 313 -14.72 12.11 -2.65
N GLN A 314 -15.37 13.25 -2.66
CA GLN A 314 -15.39 14.18 -1.53
C GLN A 314 -16.02 13.61 -0.26
N ARG A 315 -16.87 12.60 -0.37
CA ARG A 315 -17.64 12.05 0.75
C ARG A 315 -17.50 10.55 0.91
N PHE A 316 -17.56 9.79 -0.18
CA PHE A 316 -17.64 8.34 -0.17
C PHE A 316 -16.33 7.70 -0.57
N ARG A 317 -16.01 6.58 0.06
CA ARG A 317 -14.95 5.67 -0.35
C ARG A 317 -15.53 4.31 -0.71
N TYR A 318 -15.39 3.93 -1.96
CA TYR A 318 -15.66 2.60 -2.47
C TYR A 318 -14.37 1.80 -2.52
N GLN A 319 -14.43 0.51 -2.16
CA GLN A 319 -13.31 -0.42 -2.23
C GLN A 319 -13.75 -1.74 -2.84
N ARG A 320 -12.95 -2.25 -3.78
CA ARG A 320 -13.09 -3.55 -4.39
C ARG A 320 -12.00 -4.48 -3.90
N ASN A 321 -12.35 -5.61 -3.29
CA ASN A 321 -11.47 -6.69 -2.88
C ASN A 321 -11.48 -7.77 -3.95
N TYR A 322 -10.41 -7.86 -4.75
CA TYR A 322 -10.33 -8.84 -5.84
C TYR A 322 -10.03 -10.25 -5.37
N TYR A 323 -9.53 -10.40 -4.12
CA TYR A 323 -9.33 -11.70 -3.46
C TYR A 323 -10.19 -11.82 -2.20
N PRO A 324 -11.54 -11.85 -2.33
CA PRO A 324 -12.45 -11.85 -1.18
C PRO A 324 -12.41 -13.18 -0.39
N HIS A 325 -11.85 -14.23 -0.97
CA HIS A 325 -11.64 -15.55 -0.34
C HIS A 325 -10.47 -15.55 0.66
N LEU A 326 -9.64 -14.50 0.68
CA LEU A 326 -8.54 -14.34 1.62
C LEU A 326 -8.97 -13.51 2.85
N PRO A 327 -8.37 -13.72 4.04
CA PRO A 327 -8.66 -12.93 5.22
C PRO A 327 -8.22 -11.48 5.08
N PHE A 328 -8.83 -10.57 5.86
CA PHE A 328 -8.36 -9.17 5.91
C PHE A 328 -6.92 -9.05 6.39
N LYS A 329 -6.54 -9.91 7.32
CA LYS A 329 -5.22 -9.86 7.95
C LYS A 329 -4.54 -11.23 7.90
N PRO A 330 -4.03 -11.64 6.74
CA PRO A 330 -3.18 -12.83 6.68
C PRO A 330 -1.90 -12.56 7.50
N HIS A 331 -1.32 -13.62 8.06
CA HIS A 331 -0.09 -13.49 8.85
C HIS A 331 1.05 -12.91 8.01
N GLU A 332 1.74 -11.92 8.57
CA GLU A 332 2.96 -11.35 8.02
C GLU A 332 3.94 -11.10 9.20
N ASP A 333 5.11 -11.74 9.16
CA ASP A 333 6.03 -11.79 10.30
C ASP A 333 6.46 -10.40 10.79
N PHE A 334 6.71 -9.46 9.87
CA PHE A 334 7.11 -8.12 10.25
C PHE A 334 6.03 -7.40 11.06
N GLU A 335 4.76 -7.57 10.74
CA GLU A 335 3.67 -6.96 11.50
C GLU A 335 3.38 -7.72 12.79
N PHE A 336 3.42 -9.06 12.74
CA PHE A 336 3.13 -9.91 13.90
C PHE A 336 4.19 -9.84 15.01
N ASN A 337 5.36 -9.27 14.74
CA ASN A 337 6.32 -8.90 15.78
C ASN A 337 5.84 -7.73 16.67
N ALA A 338 4.72 -7.06 16.35
CA ALA A 338 4.16 -6.01 17.17
C ALA A 338 3.30 -6.59 18.31
N PRO A 339 3.61 -6.30 19.60
CA PRO A 339 2.84 -6.80 20.74
C PRO A 339 1.35 -6.49 20.65
N VAL A 340 0.98 -5.34 20.11
CA VAL A 340 -0.44 -4.94 19.91
C VAL A 340 -1.17 -5.88 18.97
N LEU A 341 -0.53 -6.34 17.89
CA LEU A 341 -1.16 -7.26 16.96
C LEU A 341 -1.31 -8.65 17.57
N GLN A 342 -0.29 -9.09 18.33
CA GLN A 342 -0.35 -10.33 19.09
C GLN A 342 -1.50 -10.31 20.12
N LYS A 343 -1.64 -9.19 20.84
CA LYS A 343 -2.74 -9.01 21.79
C LYS A 343 -4.09 -9.02 21.10
N TRP A 344 -4.20 -8.37 19.95
CA TRP A 344 -5.46 -8.35 19.19
C TRP A 344 -5.90 -9.76 18.77
N VAL A 345 -4.97 -10.57 18.25
CA VAL A 345 -5.25 -11.97 17.89
C VAL A 345 -5.62 -12.82 19.10
N ALA A 346 -4.92 -12.62 20.25
CA ALA A 346 -5.28 -13.32 21.48
C ALA A 346 -6.71 -13.02 21.91
N LEU A 347 -7.11 -11.75 21.92
CA LEU A 347 -8.49 -11.33 22.24
C LEU A 347 -9.52 -11.89 21.25
N ALA A 348 -9.15 -11.99 19.96
CA ALA A 348 -10.03 -12.63 18.96
C ALA A 348 -10.30 -14.10 19.29
N ARG A 349 -9.26 -14.85 19.65
CA ARG A 349 -9.37 -16.26 20.05
C ARG A 349 -10.18 -16.48 21.32
N GLU A 350 -10.07 -15.53 22.25
CA GLU A 350 -10.83 -15.54 23.50
C GLU A 350 -12.30 -15.11 23.30
N GLY A 351 -12.71 -14.77 22.06
CA GLY A 351 -14.06 -14.27 21.77
C GLY A 351 -14.37 -12.90 22.38
N LYS A 352 -13.33 -12.12 22.74
CA LYS A 352 -13.46 -10.84 23.43
C LYS A 352 -13.56 -9.64 22.50
N LEU A 353 -13.46 -9.82 21.19
CA LEU A 353 -13.62 -8.75 20.20
C LEU A 353 -15.06 -8.66 19.73
N THR A 354 -15.58 -7.44 19.67
CA THR A 354 -16.96 -7.17 19.24
C THR A 354 -17.00 -6.09 18.16
N GLY A 355 -18.06 -6.10 17.34
CA GLY A 355 -18.29 -5.07 16.33
C GLY A 355 -17.08 -4.83 15.44
N PRO A 356 -16.66 -3.55 15.25
CA PRO A 356 -15.58 -3.19 14.34
C PRO A 356 -14.22 -3.76 14.73
N GLN A 357 -14.01 -4.14 16.01
CA GLN A 357 -12.76 -4.76 16.46
C GLN A 357 -12.56 -6.16 15.87
N ALA A 358 -13.65 -6.90 15.64
CA ALA A 358 -13.61 -8.25 15.09
C ALA A 358 -13.38 -8.28 13.57
N MET A 359 -13.61 -7.17 12.86
CA MET A 359 -13.57 -7.13 11.40
C MET A 359 -12.23 -7.59 10.81
N MET A 360 -11.10 -7.20 11.43
CA MET A 360 -9.77 -7.59 10.95
C MET A 360 -9.48 -9.09 11.09
N ASN A 361 -10.29 -9.81 11.86
CA ASN A 361 -10.14 -11.25 12.10
C ASN A 361 -11.14 -12.08 11.28
N LEU A 362 -11.85 -11.47 10.34
CA LEU A 362 -12.75 -12.21 9.43
C LEU A 362 -11.91 -13.06 8.48
N ARG A 363 -12.26 -14.34 8.36
CA ARG A 363 -11.63 -15.29 7.42
C ARG A 363 -11.83 -14.87 5.97
N PHE A 364 -12.94 -14.23 5.65
CA PHE A 364 -13.32 -13.80 4.30
C PHE A 364 -13.68 -12.33 4.31
N LYS A 365 -13.31 -11.63 3.26
CA LYS A 365 -13.65 -10.22 3.06
C LYS A 365 -14.96 -10.07 2.29
N PRO A 366 -15.70 -8.97 2.48
CA PRO A 366 -16.70 -8.57 1.50
C PRO A 366 -16.01 -8.32 0.14
N LEU A 367 -16.71 -8.66 -0.94
CA LEU A 367 -16.24 -8.40 -2.30
C LEU A 367 -16.09 -6.90 -2.54
N GLU A 368 -17.03 -6.13 -2.02
CA GLU A 368 -17.08 -4.68 -2.17
C GLU A 368 -17.41 -4.02 -0.84
N GLU A 369 -16.91 -2.82 -0.66
CA GLU A 369 -17.16 -1.99 0.51
C GLU A 369 -17.47 -0.56 0.08
N LEU A 370 -18.44 0.08 0.73
CA LEU A 370 -18.73 1.51 0.60
C LEU A 370 -18.80 2.16 1.97
N TYR A 371 -18.09 3.26 2.16
CA TYR A 371 -18.07 4.02 3.41
C TYR A 371 -18.41 5.48 3.17
N ASP A 372 -19.26 6.06 4.02
CA ASP A 372 -19.50 7.50 4.07
C ASP A 372 -18.46 8.16 4.97
N SER A 373 -17.32 8.54 4.42
CA SER A 373 -16.18 9.07 5.18
C SER A 373 -16.51 10.35 5.97
N LYS A 374 -17.60 11.04 5.67
CA LYS A 374 -18.06 12.22 6.44
C LYS A 374 -18.72 11.80 7.75
N ASN A 375 -19.56 10.78 7.73
CA ASN A 375 -20.35 10.32 8.88
C ASN A 375 -19.68 9.13 9.58
N ASP A 376 -18.80 8.41 8.89
CA ASP A 376 -18.03 7.27 9.38
C ASP A 376 -16.54 7.45 9.04
N PRO A 377 -15.83 8.37 9.72
CA PRO A 377 -14.40 8.64 9.45
C PRO A 377 -13.50 7.44 9.77
N HIS A 378 -14.02 6.46 10.49
CA HIS A 378 -13.30 5.24 10.84
C HIS A 378 -13.55 4.08 9.89
N HIS A 379 -14.47 4.21 8.93
CA HIS A 379 -14.83 3.17 7.96
C HIS A 379 -15.19 1.83 8.65
N ILE A 380 -16.10 1.89 9.61
CA ILE A 380 -16.56 0.72 10.37
C ILE A 380 -17.95 0.24 9.94
N HIS A 381 -18.69 1.05 9.18
CA HIS A 381 -20.02 0.73 8.68
C HIS A 381 -20.00 0.59 7.16
N ASN A 382 -19.86 -0.64 6.66
CA ASN A 382 -19.98 -0.92 5.23
C ASN A 382 -21.44 -0.80 4.79
N VAL A 383 -21.75 0.19 3.95
CA VAL A 383 -23.10 0.49 3.45
C VAL A 383 -23.30 0.05 1.99
N ILE A 384 -22.50 -0.90 1.50
CA ILE A 384 -22.50 -1.33 0.09
C ILE A 384 -23.87 -1.91 -0.34
N ASP A 385 -24.56 -2.61 0.58
CA ASP A 385 -25.83 -3.29 0.32
C ASP A 385 -27.06 -2.40 0.62
N ASP A 386 -26.87 -1.17 1.08
CA ASP A 386 -27.96 -0.24 1.36
C ASP A 386 -28.50 0.36 0.04
N PRO A 387 -29.77 0.11 -0.32
CA PRO A 387 -30.34 0.58 -1.58
C PRO A 387 -30.27 2.09 -1.79
N ARG A 388 -30.21 2.87 -0.71
CA ARG A 388 -30.07 4.34 -0.76
C ARG A 388 -28.80 4.79 -1.45
N TYR A 389 -27.76 3.96 -1.47
CA TYR A 389 -26.47 4.26 -2.06
C TYR A 389 -26.19 3.54 -3.38
N ALA A 390 -27.15 2.80 -3.94
CA ALA A 390 -26.97 2.02 -5.19
C ALA A 390 -26.46 2.87 -6.35
N GLY A 391 -26.95 4.10 -6.51
CA GLY A 391 -26.48 5.03 -7.54
C GLY A 391 -25.02 5.47 -7.34
N ILE A 392 -24.58 5.64 -6.08
CA ILE A 392 -23.18 5.97 -5.74
C ILE A 392 -22.28 4.77 -6.04
N VAL A 393 -22.69 3.57 -5.65
CA VAL A 393 -21.98 2.32 -5.94
C VAL A 393 -21.77 2.17 -7.45
N GLY A 394 -22.83 2.36 -8.26
CA GLY A 394 -22.75 2.29 -9.73
C GLY A 394 -21.75 3.29 -10.31
N LYS A 395 -21.78 4.54 -9.84
CA LYS A 395 -20.83 5.60 -10.25
C LYS A 395 -19.39 5.24 -9.90
N MET A 396 -19.14 4.73 -8.69
CA MET A 396 -17.81 4.36 -8.23
C MET A 396 -17.25 3.13 -8.96
N ARG A 397 -18.09 2.10 -9.20
CA ARG A 397 -17.73 0.93 -10.04
C ARG A 397 -17.33 1.35 -11.44
N LYS A 398 -18.15 2.22 -12.08
CA LYS A 398 -17.84 2.74 -13.41
C LYS A 398 -16.52 3.49 -13.42
N ARG A 399 -16.27 4.38 -12.44
CA ARG A 399 -15.02 5.14 -12.37
C ARG A 399 -13.81 4.24 -12.18
N LEU A 400 -13.93 3.18 -11.35
CA LEU A 400 -12.86 2.22 -11.20
C LEU A 400 -12.57 1.48 -12.51
N ARG A 401 -13.62 1.01 -13.21
CA ARG A 401 -13.49 0.34 -14.50
C ARG A 401 -12.81 1.24 -15.53
N ASP A 402 -13.29 2.49 -15.68
CA ASP A 402 -12.73 3.46 -16.62
C ASP A 402 -11.24 3.68 -16.35
N TRP A 403 -10.87 3.92 -15.08
CA TRP A 403 -9.47 4.11 -14.68
C TRP A 403 -8.61 2.87 -14.95
N THR A 404 -9.13 1.67 -14.68
CA THR A 404 -8.42 0.41 -14.94
C THR A 404 -8.08 0.25 -16.42
N LEU A 405 -9.03 0.57 -17.31
CA LEU A 405 -8.82 0.56 -18.76
C LEU A 405 -7.86 1.66 -19.22
N GLU A 406 -8.05 2.90 -18.72
CA GLU A 406 -7.21 4.08 -19.04
C GLU A 406 -5.74 3.85 -18.70
N THR A 407 -5.47 3.21 -17.57
CA THR A 407 -4.10 3.07 -17.03
C THR A 407 -3.46 1.71 -17.34
N ARG A 408 -4.20 0.77 -17.90
CA ARG A 408 -3.73 -0.62 -18.12
C ARG A 408 -3.18 -1.23 -16.84
N ASP A 409 -3.98 -1.21 -15.76
CA ASP A 409 -3.61 -1.66 -14.42
C ASP A 409 -3.05 -3.10 -14.44
N LEU A 410 -1.73 -3.24 -14.24
CA LEU A 410 -1.04 -4.54 -14.23
C LEU A 410 -1.44 -5.43 -13.04
N GLY A 411 -2.17 -4.92 -12.05
CA GLY A 411 -2.74 -5.74 -10.99
C GLY A 411 -3.71 -6.82 -11.50
N LEU A 412 -4.24 -6.67 -12.72
CA LEU A 412 -5.04 -7.72 -13.37
C LEU A 412 -4.23 -8.94 -13.84
N LEU A 413 -2.91 -8.86 -13.83
CA LEU A 413 -2.04 -10.02 -14.03
C LEU A 413 -1.49 -10.49 -12.68
N ASP A 414 -1.48 -11.81 -12.46
CA ASP A 414 -0.74 -12.39 -11.33
C ASP A 414 0.76 -12.07 -11.44
N GLU A 415 1.46 -11.84 -10.31
CA GLU A 415 2.88 -11.45 -10.32
C GLU A 415 3.76 -12.47 -11.07
N THR A 416 3.45 -13.76 -10.98
CA THR A 416 4.19 -14.80 -11.71
C THR A 416 3.96 -14.68 -13.21
N GLU A 417 2.75 -14.36 -13.62
CA GLU A 417 2.37 -14.12 -15.01
C GLU A 417 3.06 -12.85 -15.56
N ILE A 418 3.12 -11.77 -14.77
CA ILE A 418 3.87 -10.55 -15.12
C ILE A 418 5.33 -10.89 -15.39
N LEU A 419 5.99 -11.63 -14.49
CA LEU A 419 7.40 -11.97 -14.60
C LEU A 419 7.68 -12.87 -15.81
N GLN A 420 6.75 -13.76 -16.17
CA GLN A 420 6.87 -14.62 -17.36
C GLN A 420 6.70 -13.82 -18.65
N ARG A 421 5.65 -13.02 -18.75
CA ARG A 421 5.34 -12.24 -19.96
C ARG A 421 6.34 -11.09 -20.17
N ALA A 422 6.79 -10.44 -19.10
CA ALA A 422 7.74 -9.31 -19.18
C ALA A 422 9.12 -9.71 -19.71
N ALA A 423 9.47 -10.99 -19.71
CA ALA A 423 10.76 -11.47 -20.23
C ALA A 423 11.01 -11.11 -21.70
N SER A 424 9.97 -10.90 -22.49
CA SER A 424 10.01 -10.51 -23.92
C SER A 424 9.75 -9.01 -24.16
N HIS A 425 9.65 -8.19 -23.10
CA HIS A 425 9.35 -6.75 -23.19
C HIS A 425 10.46 -5.91 -22.56
N ALA A 426 10.66 -4.70 -23.05
CA ALA A 426 11.68 -3.78 -22.51
C ALA A 426 11.35 -3.32 -21.09
N SER A 427 10.07 -3.23 -20.73
CA SER A 427 9.60 -2.91 -19.37
C SER A 427 8.21 -3.49 -19.11
N HIS A 428 7.79 -3.46 -17.84
CA HIS A 428 6.42 -3.84 -17.46
C HIS A 428 5.36 -2.90 -18.07
N PHE A 429 5.72 -1.65 -18.34
CA PHE A 429 4.83 -0.71 -19.02
C PHE A 429 4.52 -1.19 -20.45
N GLU A 430 5.55 -1.55 -21.24
CA GLU A 430 5.33 -2.08 -22.60
C GLU A 430 4.54 -3.40 -22.57
N LEU A 431 4.78 -4.28 -21.59
CA LEU A 431 3.94 -5.45 -21.39
C LEU A 431 2.47 -5.05 -21.22
N ALA A 432 2.16 -4.08 -20.34
CA ALA A 432 0.77 -3.64 -20.12
C ALA A 432 0.10 -3.14 -21.40
N GLN A 433 0.85 -2.40 -22.24
CA GLN A 433 0.35 -1.88 -23.52
C GLN A 433 0.14 -2.96 -24.59
N SER A 434 0.87 -4.08 -24.53
CA SER A 434 0.80 -5.17 -25.51
C SER A 434 -0.34 -6.17 -25.30
N ILE A 435 -1.13 -6.04 -24.22
CA ILE A 435 -2.23 -6.98 -23.93
C ILE A 435 -3.47 -6.61 -24.75
N ASP A 436 -3.69 -7.28 -25.85
CA ASP A 436 -4.81 -6.97 -26.76
C ASP A 436 -6.19 -7.24 -26.12
N ASN A 437 -6.33 -8.33 -25.36
CA ASN A 437 -7.57 -8.76 -24.73
C ASN A 437 -7.75 -8.21 -23.30
N TYR A 438 -7.13 -7.09 -22.95
CA TYR A 438 -7.13 -6.53 -21.61
C TYR A 438 -8.54 -6.30 -21.04
N GLU A 439 -9.48 -5.82 -21.87
CA GLU A 439 -10.86 -5.61 -21.46
C GLU A 439 -11.55 -6.92 -21.07
N ARG A 440 -11.31 -8.01 -21.83
CA ARG A 440 -11.84 -9.34 -21.52
C ARG A 440 -11.33 -9.88 -20.19
N ILE A 441 -10.07 -9.59 -19.84
CA ILE A 441 -9.50 -9.94 -18.53
C ILE A 441 -10.27 -9.21 -17.43
N LEU A 442 -10.47 -7.88 -17.57
CA LEU A 442 -11.22 -7.08 -16.61
C LEU A 442 -12.68 -7.53 -16.49
N GLU A 443 -13.37 -7.77 -17.60
CA GLU A 443 -14.74 -8.32 -17.61
C GLU A 443 -14.84 -9.62 -16.82
N THR A 444 -13.84 -10.52 -16.98
CA THR A 444 -13.81 -11.78 -16.25
C THR A 444 -13.67 -11.56 -14.73
N ALA A 445 -12.81 -10.62 -14.33
CA ALA A 445 -12.70 -10.24 -12.93
C ALA A 445 -14.00 -9.61 -12.39
N ASP A 446 -14.73 -8.88 -13.24
CA ASP A 446 -15.98 -8.22 -12.85
C ASP A 446 -17.17 -9.20 -12.71
N LEU A 447 -17.12 -10.39 -13.32
CA LEU A 447 -18.16 -11.42 -13.15
C LEU A 447 -18.43 -11.78 -11.68
N MET A 448 -17.42 -11.67 -10.81
CA MET A 448 -17.61 -11.92 -9.37
C MET A 448 -18.74 -11.10 -8.73
N VAL A 449 -19.04 -9.90 -9.26
CA VAL A 449 -20.12 -9.04 -8.73
C VAL A 449 -21.48 -9.63 -8.97
N GLN A 450 -21.62 -10.48 -9.99
CA GLN A 450 -22.90 -11.12 -10.32
C GLN A 450 -23.20 -12.33 -9.41
N GLY A 451 -22.24 -12.73 -8.57
CA GLY A 451 -22.40 -13.83 -7.64
C GLY A 451 -22.67 -15.17 -8.36
N LYS A 452 -23.62 -15.93 -7.83
CA LYS A 452 -23.96 -17.27 -8.38
C LYS A 452 -24.48 -17.24 -9.83
N ALA A 453 -25.02 -16.14 -10.31
CA ALA A 453 -25.48 -16.00 -11.69
C ALA A 453 -24.34 -16.11 -12.72
N ALA A 454 -23.09 -15.82 -12.31
CA ALA A 454 -21.92 -15.90 -13.19
C ALA A 454 -21.26 -17.30 -13.28
N VAL A 455 -21.73 -18.31 -12.55
CA VAL A 455 -21.04 -19.61 -12.42
C VAL A 455 -20.78 -20.26 -13.79
N ASP A 456 -21.80 -20.36 -14.63
CA ASP A 456 -21.65 -21.02 -15.95
C ASP A 456 -20.69 -20.26 -16.87
N GLU A 457 -20.73 -18.91 -16.85
CA GLU A 457 -19.80 -18.08 -17.62
C GLU A 457 -18.37 -18.19 -17.07
N LEU A 458 -18.18 -18.16 -15.76
CA LEU A 458 -16.87 -18.38 -15.14
C LEU A 458 -16.29 -19.75 -15.52
N ILE A 459 -17.11 -20.83 -15.48
CA ILE A 459 -16.69 -22.16 -15.91
C ILE A 459 -16.28 -22.14 -17.39
N ALA A 460 -17.03 -21.48 -18.26
CA ALA A 460 -16.66 -21.35 -19.67
C ALA A 460 -15.31 -20.63 -19.82
N ARG A 461 -15.08 -19.54 -19.07
CA ARG A 461 -13.84 -18.77 -19.14
C ARG A 461 -12.62 -19.48 -18.53
N THR A 462 -12.78 -20.54 -17.74
CA THR A 462 -11.63 -21.38 -17.33
C THR A 462 -10.96 -22.11 -18.52
N LYS A 463 -11.59 -22.11 -19.68
CA LYS A 463 -11.08 -22.73 -20.93
C LYS A 463 -10.57 -21.70 -21.95
N ASP A 464 -10.53 -20.41 -21.59
CA ASP A 464 -10.08 -19.34 -22.48
C ASP A 464 -8.62 -19.56 -22.95
N ALA A 465 -8.28 -19.00 -24.10
CA ALA A 465 -6.93 -19.09 -24.65
C ALA A 465 -5.90 -18.37 -23.73
N ASP A 466 -6.27 -17.20 -23.17
CA ASP A 466 -5.42 -16.40 -22.31
C ASP A 466 -5.43 -16.90 -20.86
N SER A 467 -4.24 -17.07 -20.28
CA SER A 467 -4.06 -17.52 -18.89
C SER A 467 -4.59 -16.52 -17.86
N ALA A 468 -4.58 -15.22 -18.13
CA ALA A 468 -5.11 -14.22 -17.20
C ALA A 468 -6.64 -14.27 -17.15
N VAL A 469 -7.32 -14.55 -18.27
CA VAL A 469 -8.76 -14.80 -18.30
C VAL A 469 -9.09 -16.04 -17.47
N ARG A 470 -8.36 -17.15 -17.69
CA ARG A 470 -8.55 -18.39 -16.92
C ARG A 470 -8.27 -18.20 -15.43
N PHE A 471 -7.26 -17.38 -15.12
CA PHE A 471 -6.91 -17.02 -13.73
C PHE A 471 -8.07 -16.30 -13.03
N TRP A 472 -8.65 -15.26 -13.64
CA TRP A 472 -9.77 -14.53 -13.05
C TRP A 472 -11.05 -15.36 -13.00
N ALA A 473 -11.25 -16.25 -13.98
CA ALA A 473 -12.35 -17.23 -13.93
C ALA A 473 -12.20 -18.16 -12.71
N ALA A 474 -10.99 -18.69 -12.48
CA ALA A 474 -10.71 -19.50 -11.30
C ALA A 474 -10.88 -18.70 -10.00
N ILE A 475 -10.37 -17.45 -9.91
CA ILE A 475 -10.59 -16.56 -8.75
C ILE A 475 -12.09 -16.35 -8.51
N GLY A 476 -12.89 -16.11 -9.57
CA GLY A 476 -14.33 -15.96 -9.46
C GLY A 476 -15.01 -17.18 -8.84
N LEU A 477 -14.69 -18.37 -9.31
CA LEU A 477 -15.22 -19.63 -8.76
C LEU A 477 -14.80 -19.85 -7.30
N VAL A 478 -13.55 -19.54 -6.94
CA VAL A 478 -13.05 -19.62 -5.56
C VAL A 478 -13.77 -18.61 -4.65
N ALA A 479 -13.97 -17.39 -5.13
CA ALA A 479 -14.62 -16.31 -4.38
C ALA A 479 -16.09 -16.62 -4.06
N LEU A 480 -16.77 -17.34 -4.94
CA LEU A 480 -18.16 -17.75 -4.73
C LEU A 480 -18.31 -18.78 -3.59
N ARG A 481 -17.24 -19.52 -3.26
CA ARG A 481 -17.26 -20.56 -2.22
C ARG A 481 -18.49 -21.49 -2.37
N SER A 482 -18.85 -21.76 -3.60
CA SER A 482 -20.05 -22.53 -3.94
C SER A 482 -19.75 -24.03 -3.90
N ASP A 483 -20.62 -24.78 -3.30
CA ASP A 483 -20.68 -26.25 -3.33
C ASP A 483 -21.44 -26.78 -4.58
N ASP A 484 -21.76 -25.92 -5.53
CA ASP A 484 -22.38 -26.29 -6.79
C ASP A 484 -21.61 -27.44 -7.45
N ALA A 485 -22.35 -28.49 -7.83
CA ALA A 485 -21.77 -29.69 -8.42
C ALA A 485 -20.90 -29.45 -9.66
N LYS A 486 -21.10 -28.32 -10.35
CA LYS A 486 -20.29 -27.90 -11.52
C LYS A 486 -18.96 -27.27 -11.15
N VAL A 487 -18.84 -26.62 -9.97
CA VAL A 487 -17.67 -25.83 -9.55
C VAL A 487 -16.48 -26.74 -9.24
N VAL A 488 -16.69 -27.83 -8.49
CA VAL A 488 -15.59 -28.74 -8.11
C VAL A 488 -14.91 -29.35 -9.33
N PRO A 489 -15.62 -29.93 -10.33
CA PRO A 489 -14.97 -30.44 -11.55
C PRO A 489 -14.22 -29.36 -12.35
N ALA A 490 -14.74 -28.14 -12.39
CA ALA A 490 -14.07 -27.02 -13.06
C ALA A 490 -12.74 -26.65 -12.37
N LEU A 491 -12.73 -26.57 -11.02
CA LEU A 491 -11.50 -26.34 -10.25
C LEU A 491 -10.52 -27.51 -10.34
N GLN A 492 -10.98 -28.77 -10.36
CA GLN A 492 -10.13 -29.96 -10.58
C GLN A 492 -9.45 -29.92 -11.96
N SER A 493 -10.16 -29.46 -12.98
CA SER A 493 -9.59 -29.23 -14.31
C SER A 493 -8.57 -28.09 -14.29
N ALA A 494 -8.91 -26.93 -13.68
CA ALA A 494 -8.04 -25.78 -13.57
C ALA A 494 -6.77 -26.06 -12.73
N ALA A 495 -6.84 -26.98 -11.76
CA ALA A 495 -5.66 -27.43 -10.99
C ALA A 495 -4.62 -28.18 -11.85
N LYS A 496 -4.96 -28.53 -13.09
CA LYS A 496 -4.09 -29.17 -14.10
C LYS A 496 -3.72 -28.21 -15.24
N ASP A 497 -4.07 -26.92 -15.15
CA ASP A 497 -3.81 -25.90 -16.16
C ASP A 497 -2.31 -25.80 -16.51
N LYS A 498 -2.02 -25.35 -17.74
CA LYS A 498 -0.65 -25.04 -18.15
C LYS A 498 -0.02 -23.87 -17.38
N SER A 499 -0.82 -22.86 -16.95
CA SER A 499 -0.38 -21.74 -16.13
C SER A 499 -0.30 -22.13 -14.66
N ILE A 500 0.86 -21.89 -14.04
CA ILE A 500 1.05 -22.14 -12.61
C ILE A 500 0.15 -21.26 -11.75
N SER A 501 -0.13 -20.03 -12.17
CA SER A 501 -1.02 -19.09 -11.46
C SER A 501 -2.45 -19.61 -11.41
N VAL A 502 -2.95 -20.19 -12.48
CA VAL A 502 -4.27 -20.84 -12.54
C VAL A 502 -4.30 -22.07 -11.63
N ARG A 503 -3.27 -22.93 -11.69
CA ARG A 503 -3.18 -24.13 -10.83
C ARG A 503 -3.21 -23.80 -9.34
N ILE A 504 -2.41 -22.80 -8.91
CA ILE A 504 -2.36 -22.36 -7.51
C ILE A 504 -3.74 -21.87 -7.06
N THR A 505 -4.40 -21.06 -7.89
CA THR A 505 -5.73 -20.52 -7.59
C THR A 505 -6.78 -21.63 -7.45
N ALA A 506 -6.79 -22.57 -8.38
CA ALA A 506 -7.72 -23.70 -8.35
C ALA A 506 -7.49 -24.58 -7.11
N ALA A 507 -6.22 -24.82 -6.74
CA ALA A 507 -5.87 -25.57 -5.53
C ALA A 507 -6.35 -24.88 -4.25
N ASP A 508 -6.25 -23.54 -4.16
CA ASP A 508 -6.81 -22.76 -3.06
C ASP A 508 -8.33 -22.98 -2.93
N GLY A 509 -9.05 -22.92 -4.05
CA GLY A 509 -10.48 -23.21 -4.09
C GLY A 509 -10.82 -24.63 -3.63
N LEU A 510 -10.09 -25.62 -4.12
CA LEU A 510 -10.27 -27.02 -3.71
C LEU A 510 -10.00 -27.21 -2.21
N PHE A 511 -8.98 -26.55 -1.66
CA PHE A 511 -8.68 -26.60 -0.23
C PHE A 511 -9.80 -25.94 0.61
N ASN A 512 -10.34 -24.82 0.16
CA ASN A 512 -11.47 -24.16 0.82
C ASN A 512 -12.75 -25.02 0.83
N LEU A 513 -12.85 -25.96 -0.12
CA LEU A 513 -13.93 -26.96 -0.20
C LEU A 513 -13.56 -28.30 0.47
N GLY A 514 -12.44 -28.40 1.18
CA GLY A 514 -11.95 -29.60 1.86
C GLY A 514 -11.38 -30.69 0.93
N ARG A 515 -11.19 -30.38 -0.37
CA ARG A 515 -10.68 -31.28 -1.40
C ARG A 515 -9.15 -31.23 -1.50
N TYR A 516 -8.46 -31.52 -0.41
CA TYR A 516 -6.99 -31.37 -0.33
C TYR A 516 -6.25 -32.25 -1.33
N GLU A 517 -6.67 -33.49 -1.52
CA GLU A 517 -6.03 -34.45 -2.41
C GLU A 517 -6.01 -33.98 -3.87
N ASP A 518 -7.08 -33.31 -4.29
CA ASP A 518 -7.20 -32.75 -5.64
C ASP A 518 -6.26 -31.55 -5.89
N GLY A 519 -6.01 -30.74 -4.85
CA GLY A 519 -5.19 -29.51 -4.96
C GLY A 519 -3.70 -29.73 -4.66
N LEU A 520 -3.33 -30.76 -3.88
CA LEU A 520 -1.96 -31.01 -3.45
C LEU A 520 -0.93 -31.08 -4.59
N PRO A 521 -1.19 -31.79 -5.72
CA PRO A 521 -0.23 -31.85 -6.83
C PRO A 521 0.12 -30.46 -7.40
N ALA A 522 -0.86 -29.56 -7.50
CA ALA A 522 -0.66 -28.20 -7.97
C ALA A 522 0.18 -27.35 -7.01
N ILE A 523 -0.06 -27.49 -5.70
CA ILE A 523 0.73 -26.79 -4.66
C ILE A 523 2.17 -27.31 -4.62
N ILE A 524 2.39 -28.62 -4.69
CA ILE A 524 3.74 -29.21 -4.75
C ILE A 524 4.49 -28.73 -6.00
N ALA A 525 3.83 -28.70 -7.14
CA ALA A 525 4.41 -28.18 -8.37
C ALA A 525 4.78 -26.68 -8.24
N ALA A 526 3.92 -25.89 -7.61
CA ALA A 526 4.16 -24.48 -7.36
C ALA A 526 5.35 -24.24 -6.40
N LEU A 527 5.47 -25.04 -5.34
CA LEU A 527 6.60 -24.97 -4.40
C LEU A 527 7.96 -25.31 -5.06
N ASN A 528 7.96 -26.06 -6.13
CA ASN A 528 9.15 -26.41 -6.92
C ASN A 528 9.32 -25.52 -8.17
N HIS A 529 8.46 -24.52 -8.39
CA HIS A 529 8.50 -23.69 -9.59
C HIS A 529 9.77 -22.79 -9.61
N PRO A 530 10.39 -22.54 -10.78
CA PRO A 530 11.60 -21.70 -10.87
C PRO A 530 11.35 -20.24 -10.45
N ILE A 531 10.16 -19.71 -10.66
CA ILE A 531 9.81 -18.33 -10.30
C ILE A 531 9.40 -18.26 -8.82
N PRO A 532 10.10 -17.47 -7.99
CA PRO A 532 9.89 -17.40 -6.56
C PRO A 532 8.47 -16.97 -6.14
N SER A 533 7.82 -16.07 -6.90
CA SER A 533 6.46 -15.62 -6.59
C SER A 533 5.43 -16.76 -6.54
N ALA A 534 5.54 -17.73 -7.43
CA ALA A 534 4.69 -18.94 -7.41
C ALA A 534 4.88 -19.75 -6.11
N ARG A 535 6.14 -19.94 -5.69
CA ARG A 535 6.47 -20.66 -4.44
C ARG A 535 5.89 -19.94 -3.22
N VAL A 536 6.11 -18.62 -3.12
CA VAL A 536 5.60 -17.79 -2.01
C VAL A 536 4.09 -17.85 -1.95
N ARG A 537 3.40 -17.71 -3.10
CA ARG A 537 1.94 -17.75 -3.15
C ARG A 537 1.40 -19.11 -2.69
N ALA A 538 2.01 -20.21 -3.10
CA ALA A 538 1.64 -21.55 -2.65
C ALA A 538 1.81 -21.71 -1.13
N SER A 539 2.91 -21.20 -0.54
CA SER A 539 3.14 -21.28 0.91
C SER A 539 2.12 -20.46 1.70
N CYS A 540 1.68 -19.30 1.17
CA CYS A 540 0.67 -18.47 1.80
C CYS A 540 -0.71 -19.15 1.88
N ILE A 541 -1.07 -19.93 0.86
CA ILE A 541 -2.31 -20.71 0.86
C ILE A 541 -2.28 -21.77 1.98
N LEU A 542 -1.16 -22.45 2.14
CA LEU A 542 -0.97 -23.46 3.18
C LEU A 542 -1.09 -22.87 4.59
N ASP A 543 -0.60 -21.66 4.78
CA ASP A 543 -0.63 -20.94 6.05
C ASP A 543 -2.07 -20.55 6.50
N THR A 544 -2.99 -20.44 5.57
CA THR A 544 -4.39 -20.07 5.84
C THR A 544 -5.31 -21.27 6.12
N GLN A 545 -4.80 -22.49 6.04
CA GLN A 545 -5.61 -23.69 6.21
C GLN A 545 -5.94 -23.98 7.68
N PRO A 546 -7.11 -24.56 7.99
CA PRO A 546 -7.49 -24.90 9.35
C PRO A 546 -6.62 -26.04 9.94
N THR A 547 -6.53 -26.11 11.27
CA THR A 547 -5.74 -27.14 11.97
C THR A 547 -6.17 -28.56 11.61
N SER A 548 -7.47 -28.77 11.33
CA SER A 548 -8.01 -30.07 10.91
C SER A 548 -7.41 -30.58 9.59
N ALA A 549 -6.80 -29.69 8.78
CA ALA A 549 -6.17 -30.06 7.53
C ALA A 549 -4.73 -30.59 7.69
N ASN A 550 -4.10 -30.48 8.86
CA ASN A 550 -2.68 -30.76 9.05
C ASN A 550 -2.25 -32.15 8.56
N ALA A 551 -3.00 -33.19 8.89
CA ALA A 551 -2.68 -34.56 8.45
C ALA A 551 -2.68 -34.69 6.93
N LYS A 552 -3.63 -34.02 6.26
CA LYS A 552 -3.77 -34.03 4.79
C LYS A 552 -2.68 -33.22 4.10
N LEU A 553 -2.09 -32.23 4.76
CA LEU A 553 -1.08 -31.34 4.20
C LEU A 553 0.37 -31.84 4.45
N GLN A 554 0.60 -32.92 5.21
CA GLN A 554 1.93 -33.48 5.43
C GLN A 554 2.75 -33.70 4.13
N PRO A 555 2.15 -34.13 3.01
CA PRO A 555 2.91 -34.39 1.77
C PRO A 555 3.63 -33.16 1.18
N VAL A 556 3.27 -31.92 1.57
CA VAL A 556 3.94 -30.71 1.05
C VAL A 556 5.22 -30.35 1.81
N ILE A 557 5.47 -30.93 3.00
CA ILE A 557 6.61 -30.55 3.87
C ILE A 557 7.97 -30.69 3.18
N PRO A 558 8.28 -31.77 2.43
CA PRO A 558 9.56 -31.86 1.71
C PRO A 558 9.78 -30.71 0.72
N ALA A 559 8.74 -30.34 -0.03
CA ALA A 559 8.81 -29.23 -1.00
C ALA A 559 8.94 -27.88 -0.30
N LEU A 560 8.27 -27.67 0.83
CA LEU A 560 8.43 -26.47 1.66
C LEU A 560 9.85 -26.32 2.22
N LYS A 561 10.44 -27.39 2.76
CA LYS A 561 11.82 -27.39 3.25
C LYS A 561 12.82 -27.08 2.15
N LYS A 562 12.65 -27.66 0.96
CA LYS A 562 13.47 -27.36 -0.21
C LYS A 562 13.34 -25.89 -0.62
N ALA A 563 12.12 -25.38 -0.76
CA ALA A 563 11.88 -23.98 -1.12
C ALA A 563 12.46 -23.01 -0.08
N ALA A 564 12.33 -23.30 1.22
CA ALA A 564 12.92 -22.51 2.30
C ALA A 564 14.45 -22.45 2.21
N ALA A 565 15.11 -23.57 1.91
CA ALA A 565 16.56 -23.63 1.76
C ALA A 565 17.05 -22.85 0.54
N GLU A 566 16.42 -23.03 -0.60
CA GLU A 566 16.79 -22.37 -1.87
C GLU A 566 16.53 -20.85 -1.85
N LEU A 567 15.53 -20.39 -1.10
CA LEU A 567 15.17 -18.98 -1.02
C LEU A 567 15.75 -18.27 0.23
N ASN A 568 16.63 -18.92 0.97
CA ASN A 568 17.35 -18.33 2.12
C ASN A 568 18.48 -17.37 1.68
N VAL A 569 18.38 -16.75 0.53
CA VAL A 569 19.32 -15.74 0.02
C VAL A 569 18.84 -14.34 0.33
N LYS A 570 19.71 -13.50 0.88
CA LYS A 570 19.42 -12.15 1.34
C LYS A 570 18.92 -11.17 0.24
N LYS A 571 19.00 -11.54 -1.03
CA LYS A 571 18.54 -10.72 -2.17
C LYS A 571 18.19 -11.60 -3.37
N ILE A 572 16.92 -11.84 -3.59
CA ILE A 572 16.41 -12.27 -4.89
C ILE A 572 15.84 -11.05 -5.59
N ARG A 573 16.22 -10.84 -6.87
CA ARG A 573 15.71 -9.74 -7.68
C ARG A 573 14.19 -9.83 -7.77
N GLY A 574 13.52 -8.75 -7.34
CA GLY A 574 12.06 -8.65 -7.41
C GLY A 574 11.26 -9.14 -6.21
N ILE A 575 11.89 -9.66 -5.17
CA ILE A 575 11.19 -10.13 -3.96
C ILE A 575 11.92 -9.65 -2.68
N PRO A 576 11.16 -9.18 -1.64
CA PRO A 576 11.73 -8.55 -0.46
C PRO A 576 12.37 -9.49 0.57
N TYR A 577 12.95 -8.92 1.60
CA TYR A 577 13.64 -9.58 2.71
C TYR A 577 12.82 -10.71 3.38
N GLY A 578 13.48 -11.81 3.73
CA GLY A 578 12.89 -12.87 4.55
C GLY A 578 12.02 -13.87 3.80
N LEU A 579 12.35 -14.15 2.55
CA LEU A 579 11.58 -15.05 1.68
C LEU A 579 11.41 -16.47 2.16
N ASN A 580 12.29 -16.95 3.01
CA ASN A 580 12.14 -18.28 3.62
C ASN A 580 11.08 -18.29 4.73
N GLN A 581 10.72 -17.14 5.31
CA GLN A 581 9.78 -17.07 6.43
C GLN A 581 8.39 -17.68 6.11
N PRO A 582 7.74 -17.39 4.96
CA PRO A 582 6.46 -17.99 4.64
C PRO A 582 6.50 -19.52 4.60
N PHE A 583 7.62 -20.10 4.12
CA PHE A 583 7.79 -21.56 4.06
C PHE A 583 8.02 -22.16 5.45
N LEU A 584 8.90 -21.56 6.24
CA LEU A 584 9.15 -21.99 7.62
C LEU A 584 7.89 -21.90 8.47
N ARG A 585 7.12 -20.84 8.29
CA ARG A 585 5.82 -20.70 8.95
C ARG A 585 4.84 -21.77 8.50
N ALA A 586 4.67 -21.98 7.19
CA ALA A 586 3.77 -23.04 6.69
C ALA A 586 4.14 -24.41 7.26
N ILE A 587 5.44 -24.72 7.41
CA ILE A 587 5.91 -25.95 8.07
C ILE A 587 5.42 -25.98 9.52
N LYS A 588 5.69 -24.95 10.33
CA LYS A 588 5.26 -24.88 11.74
C LYS A 588 3.76 -25.01 11.91
N VAL A 589 3.01 -24.40 10.99
CA VAL A 589 1.56 -24.46 10.94
C VAL A 589 1.09 -25.91 10.69
N ILE A 590 1.65 -26.60 9.71
CA ILE A 590 1.28 -27.96 9.33
C ILE A 590 1.73 -28.98 10.39
N THR A 591 2.90 -28.77 11.04
CA THR A 591 3.40 -29.65 12.12
C THR A 591 2.71 -29.40 13.47
N GLY A 592 1.92 -28.34 13.59
CA GLY A 592 1.25 -27.98 14.84
C GLY A 592 2.12 -27.19 15.83
N GLU A 593 3.35 -26.82 15.44
CA GLU A 593 4.26 -26.01 16.27
C GLU A 593 3.79 -24.55 16.39
N ASP A 594 3.08 -24.04 15.39
CA ASP A 594 2.50 -22.70 15.39
C ASP A 594 0.97 -22.77 15.27
N THR A 595 0.31 -22.50 16.38
CA THR A 595 -1.16 -22.42 16.45
C THR A 595 -1.64 -20.97 16.56
N TYR A 596 -0.74 -20.00 16.45
CA TYR A 596 -0.99 -18.62 16.84
C TYR A 596 -2.05 -17.91 15.98
N TYR A 597 -2.18 -18.28 14.70
CA TYR A 597 -3.14 -17.64 13.81
C TYR A 597 -3.82 -18.65 12.88
N ARG A 598 -4.94 -19.21 13.37
CA ARG A 598 -5.73 -20.17 12.59
C ARG A 598 -7.22 -19.90 12.73
N TRP A 599 -7.89 -20.00 11.63
CA TRP A 599 -9.33 -19.85 11.49
C TRP A 599 -10.08 -21.11 11.91
#